data_22e305c5c87600c613a5bf1640ca47ae
#
_entry.id   22e305c5c87600c613a5bf1640ca47ae
#
_cell.length_a   1.000
_cell.length_b   1.000
_cell.length_c   1.000
_cell.angle_alpha   90.00
_cell.angle_beta   90.00
_cell.angle_gamma   90.00
#
_symmetry.space_group_name_H-M   'P 1'
#
loop_
_entity.id
_entity.type
_entity.pdbx_description
1 polymer ?
#
loop_
_entity_poly.entity_id
_entity_poly.type
_entity_poly.pdbx_seq_one_letter_code
_entity_poly.pdbx_strand_id
1 'polypeptide(L)'
;MLRWLGILIGAIVVLAVVAIVVVTQRLDGWVKNGIETYGPHYTGVAVTVDNVSLSLLSGRGELRGLRVANPEGYDGDYAMQVGRIEIALRPLGVLDDPVIIDVIDIEGAEVHAQSRDLRDTNLQVIMRNVRAATPPPAEDEEAAGPQLIIERFALTDTEASVTAARLGAVSVRVPDIELTEIGRRSNGASIGQVLQQVLEPLIAAVLTSMAEGRVREQLEERGLELRGRAEEEAERLRDRLRDISPF
;
A
#
# COMPACT_ATOMS: atom_id res chain seq x y z
N MET A 1 -51.96 -28.56 14.09
CA MET A 1 -50.66 -28.20 14.72
C MET A 1 -49.51 -28.18 13.70
N LEU A 2 -49.36 -29.21 12.86
CA LEU A 2 -48.22 -29.29 11.88
C LEU A 2 -48.16 -28.13 10.85
N ARG A 3 -49.30 -27.64 10.37
CA ARG A 3 -49.37 -26.51 9.42
C ARG A 3 -48.93 -25.18 10.03
N TRP A 4 -49.22 -24.91 11.30
CA TRP A 4 -48.80 -23.72 12.02
C TRP A 4 -47.30 -23.74 12.31
N LEU A 5 -46.72 -24.92 12.59
CA LEU A 5 -45.31 -25.12 12.78
C LEU A 5 -44.53 -24.79 11.49
N GLY A 6 -45.04 -25.23 10.32
CA GLY A 6 -44.45 -24.91 9.02
C GLY A 6 -44.47 -23.41 8.69
N ILE A 7 -45.54 -22.71 9.04
CA ILE A 7 -45.67 -21.26 8.84
C ILE A 7 -44.68 -20.52 9.76
N LEU A 8 -44.56 -20.97 11.02
CA LEU A 8 -43.63 -20.38 11.97
C LEU A 8 -42.16 -20.53 11.53
N ILE A 9 -41.78 -21.73 11.07
CA ILE A 9 -40.45 -21.99 10.54
C ILE A 9 -40.19 -21.14 9.28
N GLY A 10 -41.17 -21.07 8.37
CA GLY A 10 -41.06 -20.22 7.19
C GLY A 10 -40.88 -18.74 7.53
N ALA A 11 -41.62 -18.22 8.52
CA ALA A 11 -41.45 -16.84 8.99
C ALA A 11 -40.08 -16.59 9.61
N ILE A 12 -39.57 -17.54 10.41
CA ILE A 12 -38.20 -17.43 11.00
C ILE A 12 -37.14 -17.43 9.90
N VAL A 13 -37.24 -18.29 8.89
CA VAL A 13 -36.32 -18.34 7.76
C VAL A 13 -36.33 -17.01 6.98
N VAL A 14 -37.51 -16.48 6.68
CA VAL A 14 -37.65 -15.18 6.00
C VAL A 14 -37.04 -14.06 6.82
N LEU A 15 -37.30 -14.01 8.13
CA LEU A 15 -36.71 -13.03 9.03
C LEU A 15 -35.17 -13.15 9.09
N ALA A 16 -34.64 -14.37 9.12
CA ALA A 16 -33.19 -14.61 9.11
C ALA A 16 -32.55 -14.13 7.79
N VAL A 17 -33.20 -14.43 6.65
CA VAL A 17 -32.73 -13.94 5.33
C VAL A 17 -32.75 -12.41 5.26
N VAL A 18 -33.84 -11.78 5.71
CA VAL A 18 -33.94 -10.30 5.76
C VAL A 18 -32.88 -9.72 6.67
N ALA A 19 -32.65 -10.31 7.85
CA ALA A 19 -31.60 -9.84 8.77
C ALA A 19 -30.20 -9.94 8.14
N ILE A 20 -29.88 -11.04 7.48
CA ILE A 20 -28.60 -11.21 6.76
C ILE A 20 -28.45 -10.15 5.66
N VAL A 21 -29.49 -9.90 4.87
CA VAL A 21 -29.47 -8.88 3.80
C VAL A 21 -29.26 -7.48 4.39
N VAL A 22 -29.94 -7.15 5.47
CA VAL A 22 -29.79 -5.85 6.14
C VAL A 22 -28.40 -5.67 6.73
N VAL A 23 -27.85 -6.71 7.36
CA VAL A 23 -26.49 -6.68 7.93
C VAL A 23 -25.45 -6.52 6.82
N THR A 24 -25.55 -7.28 5.73
CA THR A 24 -24.60 -7.16 4.62
C THR A 24 -24.61 -5.78 3.97
N GLN A 25 -25.79 -5.18 3.75
CA GLN A 25 -25.89 -3.83 3.18
C GLN A 25 -25.34 -2.73 4.10
N ARG A 26 -25.35 -2.93 5.41
CA ARG A 26 -24.79 -1.97 6.38
C ARG A 26 -23.31 -2.15 6.61
N LEU A 27 -22.80 -3.37 6.45
CA LEU A 27 -21.41 -3.71 6.68
C LEU A 27 -20.47 -2.90 5.76
N ASP A 28 -20.83 -2.79 4.48
CA ASP A 28 -20.05 -2.01 3.50
C ASP A 28 -19.85 -0.57 3.96
N GLY A 29 -20.93 0.08 4.42
CA GLY A 29 -20.87 1.44 4.95
C GLY A 29 -20.08 1.55 6.25
N TRP A 30 -20.17 0.56 7.15
CA TRP A 30 -19.41 0.56 8.39
C TRP A 30 -17.93 0.40 8.15
N VAL A 31 -17.53 -0.49 7.25
CA VAL A 31 -16.12 -0.68 6.90
C VAL A 31 -15.57 0.56 6.18
N LYS A 32 -16.33 1.13 5.24
CA LYS A 32 -15.97 2.40 4.60
C LYS A 32 -15.75 3.50 5.64
N ASN A 33 -16.72 3.73 6.51
CA ASN A 33 -16.60 4.74 7.58
C ASN A 33 -15.43 4.43 8.53
N GLY A 34 -15.17 3.17 8.82
CA GLY A 34 -14.01 2.75 9.60
C GLY A 34 -12.70 3.15 8.94
N ILE A 35 -12.53 2.87 7.66
CA ILE A 35 -11.33 3.26 6.89
C ILE A 35 -11.17 4.79 6.90
N GLU A 36 -12.24 5.53 6.63
CA GLU A 36 -12.21 7.00 6.55
C GLU A 36 -12.08 7.69 7.92
N THR A 37 -12.40 7.00 9.01
CA THR A 37 -12.25 7.51 10.38
C THR A 37 -10.90 7.14 10.99
N TYR A 38 -10.53 5.87 10.93
CA TYR A 38 -9.30 5.37 11.55
C TYR A 38 -8.07 5.54 10.66
N GLY A 39 -8.24 5.55 9.32
CA GLY A 39 -7.14 5.83 8.40
C GLY A 39 -6.40 7.13 8.72
N PRO A 40 -7.10 8.27 8.84
CA PRO A 40 -6.48 9.54 9.24
C PRO A 40 -5.87 9.52 10.65
N HIS A 41 -6.43 8.75 11.58
CA HIS A 41 -5.86 8.61 12.93
C HIS A 41 -4.45 8.01 12.89
N TYR A 42 -4.23 6.99 12.05
CA TYR A 42 -2.91 6.37 11.92
C TYR A 42 -1.97 7.11 10.98
N THR A 43 -2.47 7.54 9.83
CA THR A 43 -1.62 8.13 8.78
C THR A 43 -1.32 9.61 8.99
N GLY A 44 -2.15 10.31 9.78
CA GLY A 44 -2.10 11.75 9.97
C GLY A 44 -2.57 12.56 8.75
N VAL A 45 -3.13 11.88 7.73
CA VAL A 45 -3.64 12.47 6.49
C VAL A 45 -5.00 11.88 6.13
N ALA A 46 -5.75 12.55 5.26
CA ALA A 46 -7.02 12.02 4.80
C ALA A 46 -6.85 10.68 4.07
N VAL A 47 -7.66 9.71 4.46
CA VAL A 47 -7.78 8.41 3.78
C VAL A 47 -9.23 8.27 3.32
N THR A 48 -9.43 8.01 2.04
CA THR A 48 -10.76 7.86 1.44
C THR A 48 -10.86 6.59 0.63
N VAL A 49 -12.05 6.04 0.53
CA VAL A 49 -12.35 4.89 -0.31
C VAL A 49 -13.66 5.13 -1.06
N ASP A 50 -13.67 4.86 -2.37
CA ASP A 50 -14.86 5.12 -3.18
C ASP A 50 -15.98 4.14 -2.85
N ASN A 51 -15.66 2.85 -2.86
CA ASN A 51 -16.63 1.80 -2.61
C ASN A 51 -16.01 0.63 -1.82
N VAL A 52 -16.82 0.06 -0.96
CA VAL A 52 -16.55 -1.21 -0.26
C VAL A 52 -17.70 -2.15 -0.56
N SER A 53 -17.41 -3.39 -0.88
CA SER A 53 -18.38 -4.45 -1.12
C SER A 53 -17.91 -5.71 -0.41
N LEU A 54 -18.67 -6.17 0.57
CA LEU A 54 -18.35 -7.33 1.40
C LEU A 54 -19.49 -8.35 1.36
N SER A 55 -19.15 -9.61 1.18
CA SER A 55 -20.10 -10.71 1.23
C SER A 55 -19.71 -11.70 2.33
N LEU A 56 -20.39 -11.63 3.46
CA LEU A 56 -20.15 -12.50 4.61
C LEU A 56 -20.36 -13.99 4.29
N LEU A 57 -21.30 -14.29 3.40
CA LEU A 57 -21.63 -15.68 3.05
C LEU A 57 -20.58 -16.31 2.14
N SER A 58 -20.01 -15.54 1.22
CA SER A 58 -18.94 -16.02 0.34
C SER A 58 -17.54 -15.79 0.92
N GLY A 59 -17.42 -14.99 1.97
CA GLY A 59 -16.13 -14.59 2.53
C GLY A 59 -15.30 -13.75 1.58
N ARG A 60 -15.91 -13.02 0.64
CA ARG A 60 -15.22 -12.19 -0.34
C ARG A 60 -15.50 -10.72 -0.10
N GLY A 61 -14.48 -9.90 -0.28
CA GLY A 61 -14.57 -8.46 -0.20
C GLY A 61 -13.79 -7.79 -1.30
N GLU A 62 -14.22 -6.59 -1.66
CA GLU A 62 -13.54 -5.73 -2.60
C GLU A 62 -13.62 -4.28 -2.12
N LEU A 63 -12.47 -3.58 -2.13
CA LEU A 63 -12.41 -2.15 -1.94
C LEU A 63 -11.96 -1.51 -3.25
N ARG A 64 -12.56 -0.39 -3.60
CA ARG A 64 -12.22 0.37 -4.81
C ARG A 64 -11.89 1.81 -4.48
N GLY A 65 -10.87 2.34 -5.17
CA GLY A 65 -10.49 3.74 -5.10
C GLY A 65 -10.02 4.15 -3.73
N LEU A 66 -9.16 3.34 -3.09
CA LEU A 66 -8.48 3.75 -1.86
C LEU A 66 -7.45 4.82 -2.20
N ARG A 67 -7.50 5.95 -1.49
CA ARG A 67 -6.57 7.07 -1.64
C ARG A 67 -6.07 7.52 -0.29
N VAL A 68 -4.78 7.74 -0.21
CA VAL A 68 -4.08 8.32 0.95
C VAL A 68 -3.55 9.68 0.53
N ALA A 69 -4.02 10.74 1.13
CA ALA A 69 -3.61 12.10 0.80
C ALA A 69 -2.13 12.35 1.13
N ASN A 70 -1.55 13.38 0.51
CA ASN A 70 -0.21 13.83 0.89
C ASN A 70 -0.24 14.54 2.25
N PRO A 71 0.83 14.39 3.05
CA PRO A 71 1.04 15.21 4.22
C PRO A 71 1.19 16.69 3.84
N GLU A 72 0.86 17.56 4.79
CA GLU A 72 0.95 18.99 4.58
C GLU A 72 2.36 19.43 4.13
N GLY A 73 2.39 20.24 3.10
CA GLY A 73 3.59 20.81 2.50
C GLY A 73 4.28 19.90 1.47
N TYR A 74 3.66 18.83 1.01
CA TYR A 74 4.04 18.09 -0.19
C TYR A 74 3.06 18.39 -1.31
N ASP A 75 3.55 18.35 -2.56
CA ASP A 75 2.74 18.68 -3.73
C ASP A 75 1.88 17.48 -4.17
N GLY A 76 0.78 17.78 -4.87
CA GLY A 76 -0.17 16.77 -5.35
C GLY A 76 -1.15 16.32 -4.28
N ASP A 77 -2.27 15.74 -4.72
CA ASP A 77 -3.39 15.40 -3.86
C ASP A 77 -3.13 14.15 -3.02
N TYR A 78 -2.37 13.19 -3.54
CA TYR A 78 -2.22 11.85 -2.95
C TYR A 78 -0.77 11.39 -2.87
N ALA A 79 -0.44 10.73 -1.75
CA ALA A 79 0.80 9.97 -1.58
C ALA A 79 0.68 8.56 -2.15
N MET A 80 -0.56 8.01 -2.15
CA MET A 80 -0.83 6.66 -2.64
C MET A 80 -2.25 6.54 -3.15
N GLN A 81 -2.43 5.80 -4.24
CA GLN A 81 -3.71 5.42 -4.80
C GLN A 81 -3.72 3.93 -5.12
N VAL A 82 -4.86 3.29 -4.84
CA VAL A 82 -5.07 1.87 -5.17
C VAL A 82 -6.43 1.75 -5.85
N GLY A 83 -6.43 1.28 -7.07
CA GLY A 83 -7.66 1.12 -7.84
C GLY A 83 -8.56 0.04 -7.24
N ARG A 84 -7.98 -1.11 -6.87
CA ARG A 84 -8.71 -2.27 -6.38
C ARG A 84 -7.91 -3.07 -5.36
N ILE A 85 -8.59 -3.50 -4.30
CA ILE A 85 -8.11 -4.43 -3.30
C ILE A 85 -9.09 -5.57 -3.20
N GLU A 86 -8.64 -6.80 -3.38
CA GLU A 86 -9.43 -8.00 -3.16
C GLU A 86 -9.11 -8.60 -1.79
N ILE A 87 -10.17 -9.03 -1.08
CA ILE A 87 -10.06 -9.60 0.25
C ILE A 87 -10.79 -10.94 0.26
N ALA A 88 -10.14 -11.96 0.81
CA ALA A 88 -10.77 -13.23 1.11
C ALA A 88 -10.75 -13.48 2.61
N LEU A 89 -11.90 -13.84 3.16
CA LEU A 89 -12.13 -14.16 4.57
C LEU A 89 -12.79 -15.54 4.62
N ARG A 90 -12.72 -16.20 5.75
CA ARG A 90 -13.62 -17.33 6.03
C ARG A 90 -15.06 -16.83 6.12
N PRO A 91 -16.05 -17.60 5.62
CA PRO A 91 -17.45 -17.26 5.84
C PRO A 91 -17.72 -16.99 7.32
N LEU A 92 -18.30 -15.81 7.62
CA LEU A 92 -18.54 -15.32 8.97
C LEU A 92 -17.29 -15.04 9.83
N GLY A 93 -16.08 -15.23 9.30
CA GLY A 93 -14.81 -15.02 10.01
C GLY A 93 -14.56 -13.59 10.47
N VAL A 94 -15.35 -12.63 9.99
CA VAL A 94 -15.36 -11.25 10.49
C VAL A 94 -15.89 -11.15 11.94
N LEU A 95 -16.53 -12.22 12.44
CA LEU A 95 -17.05 -12.31 13.82
C LEU A 95 -16.05 -13.01 14.77
N ASP A 96 -14.94 -13.51 14.24
CA ASP A 96 -13.88 -14.14 15.04
C ASP A 96 -13.05 -13.06 15.76
N ASP A 97 -12.42 -13.44 16.85
CA ASP A 97 -11.45 -12.63 17.57
C ASP A 97 -10.22 -13.47 17.91
N PRO A 98 -9.09 -13.23 17.24
CA PRO A 98 -8.83 -12.23 16.17
C PRO A 98 -9.56 -12.54 14.85
N VAL A 99 -9.84 -11.49 14.08
CA VAL A 99 -10.39 -11.61 12.72
C VAL A 99 -9.33 -12.19 11.80
N ILE A 100 -9.63 -13.31 11.15
CA ILE A 100 -8.70 -13.97 10.23
C ILE A 100 -9.03 -13.62 8.78
N ILE A 101 -8.07 -12.98 8.12
CA ILE A 101 -8.12 -12.63 6.70
C ILE A 101 -7.22 -13.62 5.96
N ASP A 102 -7.80 -14.46 5.10
CA ASP A 102 -7.03 -15.46 4.37
C ASP A 102 -6.13 -14.81 3.31
N VAL A 103 -6.65 -13.79 2.58
CA VAL A 103 -5.90 -13.11 1.52
C VAL A 103 -6.27 -11.62 1.48
N ILE A 104 -5.27 -10.78 1.33
CA ILE A 104 -5.39 -9.40 0.80
C ILE A 104 -4.52 -9.33 -0.45
N ASP A 105 -5.14 -9.03 -1.58
CA ASP A 105 -4.47 -8.93 -2.88
C ASP A 105 -4.67 -7.53 -3.47
N ILE A 106 -3.57 -6.84 -3.73
CA ILE A 106 -3.52 -5.48 -4.25
C ILE A 106 -2.74 -5.50 -5.56
N GLU A 107 -3.37 -5.07 -6.64
CA GLU A 107 -2.74 -5.00 -7.95
C GLU A 107 -2.79 -3.56 -8.48
N GLY A 108 -1.69 -3.11 -9.08
CA GLY A 108 -1.63 -1.83 -9.77
C GLY A 108 -1.74 -0.64 -8.81
N ALA A 109 -1.05 -0.66 -7.68
CA ALA A 109 -0.97 0.49 -6.79
C ALA A 109 -0.05 1.57 -7.37
N GLU A 110 -0.44 2.84 -7.22
CA GLU A 110 0.35 4.00 -7.59
C GLU A 110 0.86 4.70 -6.32
N VAL A 111 2.18 4.88 -6.23
CA VAL A 111 2.84 5.52 -5.09
C VAL A 111 3.56 6.78 -5.56
N HIS A 112 3.23 7.91 -4.97
CA HIS A 112 3.84 9.20 -5.28
C HIS A 112 4.83 9.60 -4.18
N ALA A 113 6.08 9.19 -4.32
CA ALA A 113 7.15 9.53 -3.37
C ALA A 113 7.74 10.90 -3.70
N GLN A 114 7.67 11.81 -2.75
CA GLN A 114 8.23 13.16 -2.89
C GLN A 114 9.25 13.45 -1.81
N SER A 115 10.38 14.04 -2.19
CA SER A 115 11.41 14.50 -1.28
C SER A 115 11.65 15.98 -1.44
N ARG A 116 11.62 16.74 -0.33
CA ARG A 116 11.89 18.19 -0.32
C ARG A 116 13.37 18.49 -0.30
N ASP A 117 14.13 17.75 0.50
CA ASP A 117 15.54 18.03 0.82
C ASP A 117 16.45 16.79 0.75
N LEU A 118 16.03 15.73 0.09
CA LEU A 118 16.69 14.42 -0.03
C LEU A 118 16.80 13.63 1.30
N ARG A 119 16.25 14.13 2.39
CA ARG A 119 16.31 13.48 3.72
C ARG A 119 14.99 12.88 4.12
N ASP A 120 13.90 13.62 3.89
CA ASP A 120 12.55 13.21 4.26
C ASP A 120 11.65 13.09 3.03
N THR A 121 10.89 12.01 2.96
CA THR A 121 9.84 11.82 1.97
C THR A 121 8.46 11.90 2.62
N ASN A 122 7.44 12.25 1.83
CA ASN A 122 6.04 12.19 2.27
C ASN A 122 5.68 10.82 2.86
N LEU A 123 6.18 9.72 2.27
CA LEU A 123 5.95 8.36 2.74
C LEU A 123 6.57 8.12 4.13
N GLN A 124 7.76 8.67 4.38
CA GLN A 124 8.39 8.59 5.71
C GLN A 124 7.64 9.40 6.76
N VAL A 125 7.02 10.52 6.38
CA VAL A 125 6.12 11.27 7.28
C VAL A 125 4.93 10.40 7.67
N ILE A 126 4.24 9.79 6.69
CA ILE A 126 3.12 8.88 6.94
C ILE A 126 3.57 7.73 7.87
N MET A 127 4.72 7.10 7.60
CA MET A 127 5.24 6.02 8.45
C MET A 127 5.52 6.48 9.88
N ARG A 128 6.07 7.68 10.08
CA ARG A 128 6.28 8.24 11.42
C ARG A 128 4.96 8.42 12.16
N ASN A 129 3.93 8.90 11.47
CA ASN A 129 2.59 9.05 12.04
C ASN A 129 2.01 7.69 12.45
N VAL A 130 2.10 6.67 11.59
CA VAL A 130 1.63 5.31 11.90
C VAL A 130 2.36 4.77 13.12
N ARG A 131 3.67 4.93 13.22
CA ARG A 131 4.45 4.50 14.39
C ARG A 131 4.05 5.24 15.66
N ALA A 132 3.82 6.55 15.57
CA ALA A 132 3.41 7.36 16.71
C ALA A 132 2.00 7.02 17.21
N ALA A 133 1.09 6.68 16.30
CA ALA A 133 -0.29 6.28 16.61
C ALA A 133 -0.44 4.81 17.03
N THR A 134 0.64 4.02 16.92
CA THR A 134 0.64 2.59 17.31
C THR A 134 1.40 2.43 18.61
N PRO A 135 0.73 2.33 19.76
CA PRO A 135 1.41 2.11 21.03
C PRO A 135 2.15 0.76 21.01
N PRO A 136 3.28 0.65 21.72
CA PRO A 136 3.90 -0.65 21.95
C PRO A 136 2.91 -1.57 22.68
N PRO A 137 2.97 -2.89 22.45
CA PRO A 137 2.11 -3.83 23.17
C PRO A 137 2.35 -3.66 24.69
N ALA A 138 1.35 -3.21 25.41
CA ALA A 138 1.38 -3.21 26.87
C ALA A 138 1.05 -4.61 27.34
N GLU A 139 1.81 -5.12 28.31
CA GLU A 139 1.68 -6.51 28.80
C GLU A 139 0.31 -6.79 29.46
N ASP A 140 -0.49 -5.76 29.79
CA ASP A 140 -1.74 -5.88 30.54
C ASP A 140 -2.93 -5.07 29.99
N GLU A 141 -2.84 -4.43 28.82
CA GLU A 141 -3.98 -3.72 28.23
C GLU A 141 -4.59 -4.52 27.07
N GLU A 142 -5.90 -4.79 27.16
CA GLU A 142 -6.68 -5.25 26.01
C GLU A 142 -6.49 -4.24 24.89
N ALA A 143 -5.86 -4.67 23.80
CA ALA A 143 -5.57 -3.81 22.67
C ALA A 143 -6.89 -3.19 22.15
N ALA A 144 -6.96 -1.86 22.15
CA ALA A 144 -8.13 -1.15 21.69
C ALA A 144 -8.35 -1.40 20.20
N GLY A 145 -9.44 -2.07 19.86
CA GLY A 145 -9.85 -2.35 18.47
C GLY A 145 -9.68 -3.81 18.06
N PRO A 146 -10.12 -4.15 16.85
CA PRO A 146 -10.07 -5.52 16.34
C PRO A 146 -8.63 -5.98 16.16
N GLN A 147 -8.37 -7.22 16.58
CA GLN A 147 -7.11 -7.91 16.31
C GLN A 147 -7.22 -8.66 14.98
N LEU A 148 -6.19 -8.59 14.16
CA LEU A 148 -6.16 -9.13 12.80
C LEU A 148 -5.06 -10.16 12.66
N ILE A 149 -5.37 -11.26 11.98
CA ILE A 149 -4.37 -12.18 11.41
C ILE A 149 -4.58 -12.17 9.90
N ILE A 150 -3.52 -11.86 9.14
CA ILE A 150 -3.56 -11.92 7.68
C ILE A 150 -2.63 -13.04 7.24
N GLU A 151 -3.20 -14.09 6.64
CA GLU A 151 -2.44 -15.26 6.22
C GLU A 151 -1.54 -14.95 5.03
N ARG A 152 -2.05 -14.22 4.05
CA ARG A 152 -1.31 -13.75 2.89
C ARG A 152 -1.70 -12.33 2.51
N PHE A 153 -0.72 -11.48 2.37
CA PHE A 153 -0.82 -10.16 1.79
C PHE A 153 0.08 -10.11 0.55
N ALA A 154 -0.46 -9.70 -0.59
CA ALA A 154 0.28 -9.51 -1.81
C ALA A 154 0.03 -8.10 -2.37
N LEU A 155 1.12 -7.46 -2.79
CA LEU A 155 1.12 -6.19 -3.51
C LEU A 155 1.95 -6.36 -4.77
N THR A 156 1.28 -6.32 -5.91
CA THR A 156 1.87 -6.62 -7.21
C THR A 156 1.66 -5.48 -8.20
N ASP A 157 2.49 -5.44 -9.23
CA ASP A 157 2.44 -4.43 -10.31
C ASP A 157 2.33 -2.99 -9.82
N THR A 158 3.13 -2.64 -8.80
CA THR A 158 3.14 -1.30 -8.20
C THR A 158 4.07 -0.38 -8.95
N GLU A 159 3.57 0.78 -9.33
CA GLU A 159 4.35 1.87 -9.91
C GLU A 159 4.59 2.96 -8.87
N ALA A 160 5.84 3.41 -8.75
CA ALA A 160 6.16 4.56 -7.93
C ALA A 160 6.66 5.70 -8.81
N SER A 161 6.04 6.86 -8.70
CA SER A 161 6.58 8.11 -9.22
C SER A 161 7.35 8.82 -8.12
N VAL A 162 8.59 9.17 -8.44
CA VAL A 162 9.49 9.80 -7.49
C VAL A 162 9.79 11.21 -7.96
N THR A 163 9.43 12.20 -7.16
CA THR A 163 9.74 13.61 -7.43
C THR A 163 10.74 14.13 -6.42
N ALA A 164 11.89 14.57 -6.89
CA ALA A 164 12.89 15.25 -6.06
C ALA A 164 13.15 16.64 -6.62
N ALA A 165 13.34 17.63 -5.74
CA ALA A 165 13.37 19.07 -6.02
C ALA A 165 14.36 19.53 -7.12
N ARG A 166 15.27 18.67 -7.60
CA ARG A 166 16.27 18.97 -8.63
C ARG A 166 16.35 17.95 -9.78
N LEU A 167 15.57 16.86 -9.72
CA LEU A 167 15.70 15.72 -10.65
C LEU A 167 14.44 15.50 -11.48
N GLY A 168 13.35 16.25 -11.24
CA GLY A 168 12.07 16.01 -11.89
C GLY A 168 11.37 14.76 -11.36
N ALA A 169 10.36 14.28 -12.07
CA ALA A 169 9.63 13.07 -11.75
C ALA A 169 10.21 11.88 -12.52
N VAL A 170 10.54 10.81 -11.80
CA VAL A 170 11.01 9.55 -12.39
C VAL A 170 10.06 8.44 -11.97
N SER A 171 9.55 7.66 -12.90
CA SER A 171 8.76 6.47 -12.62
C SER A 171 9.65 5.27 -12.43
N VAL A 172 9.41 4.50 -11.38
CA VAL A 172 10.11 3.25 -11.08
C VAL A 172 9.08 2.17 -10.78
N ARG A 173 9.36 0.95 -11.23
CA ARG A 173 8.56 -0.21 -10.83
C ARG A 173 9.03 -0.70 -9.48
N VAL A 174 8.11 -0.89 -8.56
CA VAL A 174 8.38 -1.46 -7.25
C VAL A 174 8.33 -2.99 -7.37
N PRO A 175 9.30 -3.73 -6.82
CA PRO A 175 9.21 -5.19 -6.76
C PRO A 175 7.96 -5.66 -6.03
N ASP A 176 7.43 -6.80 -6.44
CA ASP A 176 6.28 -7.41 -5.76
C ASP A 176 6.60 -7.69 -4.30
N ILE A 177 5.64 -7.42 -3.43
CA ILE A 177 5.76 -7.61 -1.98
C ILE A 177 4.75 -8.68 -1.59
N GLU A 178 5.25 -9.76 -1.01
CA GLU A 178 4.42 -10.81 -0.41
C GLU A 178 4.79 -10.97 1.06
N LEU A 179 3.78 -10.86 1.93
CA LEU A 179 3.90 -11.05 3.37
C LEU A 179 2.95 -12.16 3.80
N THR A 180 3.39 -12.99 4.72
CA THR A 180 2.59 -14.09 5.25
C THR A 180 2.53 -14.04 6.76
N GLU A 181 1.43 -14.58 7.32
CA GLU A 181 1.28 -14.77 8.76
C GLU A 181 1.37 -13.48 9.60
N ILE A 182 0.92 -12.33 9.04
CA ILE A 182 0.88 -11.06 9.78
C ILE A 182 -0.02 -11.23 11.01
N GLY A 183 0.51 -10.90 12.19
CA GLY A 183 -0.21 -11.00 13.46
C GLY A 183 -0.30 -12.42 14.05
N ARG A 184 0.13 -13.47 13.35
CA ARG A 184 -0.04 -14.86 13.83
C ARG A 184 0.78 -15.15 15.10
N ARG A 185 2.00 -14.62 15.20
CA ARG A 185 2.88 -14.86 16.36
C ARG A 185 2.40 -14.20 17.65
N SER A 186 1.67 -13.10 17.52
CA SER A 186 1.08 -12.33 18.65
C SER A 186 -0.37 -12.68 18.94
N ASN A 187 -0.91 -13.72 18.29
CA ASN A 187 -2.34 -14.06 18.35
C ASN A 187 -3.25 -12.89 17.98
N GLY A 188 -2.84 -12.14 16.98
CA GLY A 188 -3.49 -10.93 16.47
C GLY A 188 -2.52 -9.75 16.41
N ALA A 189 -2.74 -8.85 15.48
CA ALA A 189 -2.05 -7.58 15.35
C ALA A 189 -3.10 -6.45 15.28
N SER A 190 -2.83 -5.35 15.94
CA SER A 190 -3.65 -4.15 15.80
C SER A 190 -3.56 -3.58 14.38
N ILE A 191 -4.51 -2.75 13.98
CA ILE A 191 -4.51 -2.08 12.67
C ILE A 191 -3.18 -1.33 12.44
N GLY A 192 -2.68 -0.61 13.45
CA GLY A 192 -1.42 0.11 13.36
C GLY A 192 -0.21 -0.81 13.13
N GLN A 193 -0.17 -1.96 13.81
CA GLN A 193 0.89 -2.96 13.61
C GLN A 193 0.83 -3.59 12.21
N VAL A 194 -0.37 -3.86 11.69
CA VAL A 194 -0.54 -4.32 10.30
C VAL A 194 -0.04 -3.26 9.32
N LEU A 195 -0.46 -2.00 9.50
CA LEU A 195 0.00 -0.90 8.65
C LEU A 195 1.53 -0.75 8.66
N GLN A 196 2.18 -0.86 9.82
CA GLN A 196 3.65 -0.83 9.91
C GLN A 196 4.29 -1.95 9.11
N GLN A 197 3.81 -3.20 9.29
CA GLN A 197 4.36 -4.37 8.61
C GLN A 197 4.21 -4.31 7.09
N VAL A 198 3.15 -3.66 6.58
CA VAL A 198 2.90 -3.50 5.14
C VAL A 198 3.64 -2.30 4.56
N LEU A 199 3.62 -1.15 5.24
CA LEU A 199 4.22 0.09 4.71
C LEU A 199 5.76 0.07 4.78
N GLU A 200 6.35 -0.60 5.76
CA GLU A 200 7.81 -0.64 5.91
C GLU A 200 8.53 -1.24 4.70
N PRO A 201 8.18 -2.45 4.22
CA PRO A 201 8.79 -3.01 3.02
C PRO A 201 8.44 -2.22 1.75
N LEU A 202 7.23 -1.66 1.64
CA LEU A 202 6.85 -0.83 0.50
C LEU A 202 7.73 0.42 0.40
N ILE A 203 7.89 1.16 1.51
CA ILE A 203 8.72 2.36 1.55
C ILE A 203 10.18 2.00 1.29
N ALA A 204 10.68 0.91 1.87
CA ALA A 204 12.04 0.44 1.63
C ALA A 204 12.27 0.09 0.15
N ALA A 205 11.33 -0.61 -0.49
CA ALA A 205 11.39 -0.96 -1.90
C ALA A 205 11.39 0.29 -2.80
N VAL A 206 10.52 1.26 -2.53
CA VAL A 206 10.48 2.54 -3.26
C VAL A 206 11.82 3.29 -3.12
N LEU A 207 12.35 3.42 -1.89
CA LEU A 207 13.62 4.12 -1.65
C LEU A 207 14.81 3.39 -2.31
N THR A 208 14.81 2.07 -2.32
CA THR A 208 15.85 1.27 -2.99
C THR A 208 15.80 1.47 -4.51
N SER A 209 14.62 1.37 -5.10
CA SER A 209 14.42 1.61 -6.54
C SER A 209 14.83 3.02 -6.96
N MET A 210 14.60 4.02 -6.08
CA MET A 210 15.10 5.38 -6.28
C MET A 210 16.62 5.43 -6.29
N ALA A 211 17.27 4.74 -5.36
CA ALA A 211 18.73 4.73 -5.26
C ALA A 211 19.38 4.05 -6.48
N GLU A 212 18.83 2.93 -6.92
CA GLU A 212 19.28 2.21 -8.11
C GLU A 212 19.09 3.02 -9.40
N GLY A 213 17.96 3.69 -9.56
CA GLY A 213 17.71 4.58 -10.70
C GLY A 213 18.73 5.71 -10.78
N ARG A 214 19.04 6.37 -9.67
CA ARG A 214 20.06 7.43 -9.61
C ARG A 214 21.48 6.94 -9.91
N VAL A 215 21.84 5.76 -9.40
CA VAL A 215 23.16 5.17 -9.67
C VAL A 215 23.30 4.84 -11.17
N ARG A 216 22.25 4.29 -11.79
CA ARG A 216 22.26 3.99 -13.23
C ARG A 216 22.40 5.26 -14.06
N GLU A 217 21.62 6.29 -13.78
CA GLU A 217 21.70 7.59 -14.47
C GLU A 217 23.09 8.23 -14.34
N GLN A 218 23.68 8.23 -13.15
CA GLN A 218 25.05 8.73 -12.97
C GLN A 218 26.12 7.91 -13.71
N LEU A 219 25.92 6.59 -13.81
CA LEU A 219 26.84 5.73 -14.57
C LEU A 219 26.69 5.95 -16.08
N GLU A 220 25.48 6.18 -16.57
CA GLU A 220 25.22 6.51 -17.99
C GLU A 220 25.81 7.88 -18.34
N GLU A 221 25.61 8.91 -17.52
CA GLU A 221 26.20 10.24 -17.72
C GLU A 221 27.72 10.19 -17.74
N ARG A 222 28.35 9.52 -16.77
CA ARG A 222 29.81 9.33 -16.74
C ARG A 222 30.32 8.52 -17.94
N GLY A 223 29.56 7.51 -18.35
CA GLY A 223 29.88 6.72 -19.55
C GLY A 223 29.87 7.56 -20.81
N LEU A 224 28.89 8.46 -20.95
CA LEU A 224 28.82 9.42 -22.07
C LEU A 224 29.96 10.43 -22.05
N GLU A 225 30.29 11.00 -20.88
CA GLU A 225 31.42 11.92 -20.72
C GLU A 225 32.78 11.27 -21.07
N LEU A 226 33.00 10.03 -20.62
CA LEU A 226 34.22 9.29 -20.94
C LEU A 226 34.34 8.97 -22.42
N ARG A 227 33.24 8.64 -23.12
CA ARG A 227 33.22 8.43 -24.54
C ARG A 227 33.50 9.73 -25.33
N GLY A 228 32.88 10.85 -24.92
CA GLY A 228 33.13 12.14 -25.54
C GLY A 228 34.60 12.58 -25.44
N ARG A 229 35.21 12.41 -24.23
CA ARG A 229 36.65 12.71 -24.04
C ARG A 229 37.55 11.80 -24.88
N ALA A 230 37.22 10.51 -24.98
CA ALA A 230 38.00 9.56 -25.80
C ALA A 230 37.90 9.89 -27.28
N GLU A 231 36.74 10.34 -27.77
CA GLU A 231 36.55 10.77 -29.16
C GLU A 231 37.33 12.07 -29.46
N GLU A 232 37.25 13.07 -28.57
CA GLU A 232 38.03 14.29 -28.73
C GLU A 232 39.55 14.03 -28.69
N GLU A 233 40.04 13.14 -27.87
CA GLU A 233 41.46 12.79 -27.80
C GLU A 233 41.89 12.02 -29.04
N ALA A 234 41.04 11.13 -29.54
CA ALA A 234 41.29 10.41 -30.79
C ALA A 234 41.30 11.37 -32.01
N GLU A 235 40.47 12.38 -32.04
CA GLU A 235 40.44 13.39 -33.10
C GLU A 235 41.71 14.28 -33.02
N ARG A 236 42.08 14.74 -31.85
CA ARG A 236 43.34 15.49 -31.64
C ARG A 236 44.59 14.69 -32.05
N LEU A 237 44.61 13.39 -31.81
CA LEU A 237 45.71 12.52 -32.25
C LEU A 237 45.72 12.35 -33.77
N ARG A 238 44.55 12.22 -34.42
CA ARG A 238 44.44 12.16 -35.85
C ARG A 238 44.96 13.46 -36.51
N ASP A 239 44.61 14.61 -36.00
CA ASP A 239 45.03 15.89 -36.53
C ASP A 239 46.56 16.05 -36.38
N ARG A 240 47.13 15.68 -35.23
CA ARG A 240 48.60 15.68 -35.04
C ARG A 240 49.34 14.74 -36.00
N LEU A 241 48.75 13.55 -36.28
CA LEU A 241 49.34 12.61 -37.20
C LEU A 241 49.26 13.12 -38.65
N ARG A 242 48.21 13.88 -39.00
CA ARG A 242 48.05 14.51 -40.30
C ARG A 242 49.05 15.63 -40.56
N ASP A 243 49.41 16.38 -39.47
CA ASP A 243 50.41 17.45 -39.58
C ASP A 243 51.85 16.91 -39.65
N ILE A 244 52.09 15.67 -39.25
CA ILE A 244 53.42 15.04 -39.24
C ILE A 244 53.68 14.25 -40.53
N SER A 245 52.63 13.94 -41.34
CA SER A 245 52.78 13.20 -42.59
C SER A 245 52.43 14.08 -43.80
N PRO A 246 53.34 14.87 -44.32
CA PRO A 246 53.10 15.72 -45.50
C PRO A 246 53.40 15.02 -46.84
N PHE A 247 52.93 13.74 -47.01
CA PHE A 247 52.99 13.04 -48.31
C PHE A 247 51.69 12.25 -48.55
#